data_c4939b26d713f843f8393057477e87da
#
_entry.id   c4939b26d713f843f8393057477e87da
#
_cell.length_a   1.000
_cell.length_b   1.000
_cell.length_c   1.000
_cell.angle_alpha   90.00
_cell.angle_beta   90.00
_cell.angle_gamma   90.00
#
_symmetry.space_group_name_H-M   'P 1'
#
loop_
_entity.id
_entity.type
_entity.pdbx_description
1 polymer ?
#
loop_
_entity_poly.entity_id
_entity_poly.type
_entity_poly.pdbx_seq_one_letter_code
_entity_poly.pdbx_strand_id
1 'polypeptide(L)'
;ILLYAQPLLPSDTAKGRKRSKTAGMILAIGYALYLAVFGGLLESARMTDRKADQFQTSDVYEYLDFLRDCVRGNVFDHDFYQRNYVANAVQLNDPSYNGDMLKYVSALRASGTYENDSALAQYYYLPRQSWDDLFACSLEGIRQVRSSPDGWNYQMDFYRTEVLPAMGADNVSAFVD
;
A
#
# COMPACT_ATOMS: atom_id res chain seq x y z
N ILE A 1 -27.34 -10.64 -13.85
CA ILE A 1 -27.97 -10.17 -12.60
C ILE A 1 -29.31 -9.50 -12.88
N LEU A 2 -29.46 -8.73 -13.98
CA LEU A 2 -30.72 -8.07 -14.36
C LEU A 2 -31.82 -9.03 -14.82
N LEU A 3 -31.49 -10.25 -15.28
CA LEU A 3 -32.44 -11.24 -15.77
C LEU A 3 -33.20 -11.98 -14.66
N TYR A 4 -32.71 -11.97 -13.43
CA TYR A 4 -33.35 -12.64 -12.29
C TYR A 4 -34.31 -11.77 -11.48
N ALA A 5 -34.41 -10.48 -11.75
CA ALA A 5 -35.30 -9.58 -11.03
C ALA A 5 -36.74 -9.52 -11.59
N GLN A 6 -37.01 -10.18 -12.73
CA GLN A 6 -38.34 -10.13 -13.36
C GLN A 6 -39.49 -10.89 -12.66
N PRO A 7 -39.29 -11.96 -11.86
CA PRO A 7 -40.42 -12.72 -11.32
C PRO A 7 -41.05 -12.14 -10.07
N LEU A 8 -40.55 -11.09 -9.46
CA LEU A 8 -40.95 -10.65 -8.13
C LEU A 8 -41.89 -9.43 -8.05
N LEU A 9 -42.30 -8.89 -9.20
CA LEU A 9 -43.20 -7.72 -9.21
C LEU A 9 -44.60 -8.10 -9.65
N PRO A 10 -45.61 -7.99 -8.79
CA PRO A 10 -47.02 -8.19 -9.18
C PRO A 10 -47.45 -7.12 -10.16
N SER A 11 -47.79 -7.51 -11.39
CA SER A 11 -47.80 -6.65 -12.55
C SER A 11 -49.18 -6.16 -13.03
N ASP A 12 -50.26 -6.42 -12.37
CA ASP A 12 -51.56 -6.31 -13.03
C ASP A 12 -52.42 -5.08 -12.72
N THR A 13 -51.91 -4.07 -12.03
CA THR A 13 -52.60 -2.80 -11.90
C THR A 13 -51.80 -1.68 -12.56
N ALA A 14 -52.48 -0.76 -13.25
CA ALA A 14 -51.83 0.43 -13.88
C ALA A 14 -50.91 1.23 -12.90
N LYS A 15 -51.24 1.12 -11.59
CA LYS A 15 -50.49 1.70 -10.49
C LYS A 15 -49.20 0.91 -10.19
N GLY A 16 -49.21 -0.43 -10.31
CA GLY A 16 -48.01 -1.28 -10.19
C GLY A 16 -47.05 -1.09 -11.34
N ARG A 17 -47.57 -0.92 -12.57
CA ARG A 17 -46.77 -0.68 -13.78
C ARG A 17 -46.04 0.69 -13.76
N LYS A 18 -46.69 1.73 -13.19
CA LYS A 18 -46.01 3.05 -12.99
C LYS A 18 -44.91 2.96 -11.94
N ARG A 19 -45.18 2.30 -10.80
CA ARG A 19 -44.17 2.09 -9.72
C ARG A 19 -42.95 1.28 -10.21
N SER A 20 -43.20 0.25 -11.03
CA SER A 20 -42.14 -0.56 -11.63
C SER A 20 -41.24 0.25 -12.58
N LYS A 21 -41.85 1.11 -13.42
CA LYS A 21 -41.11 1.99 -14.31
C LYS A 21 -40.27 3.04 -13.57
N THR A 22 -40.81 3.61 -12.49
CA THR A 22 -40.11 4.58 -11.66
C THR A 22 -38.94 3.92 -10.91
N ALA A 23 -39.15 2.73 -10.32
CA ALA A 23 -38.10 1.97 -9.68
C ALA A 23 -36.96 1.58 -10.68
N GLY A 24 -37.33 1.15 -11.89
CA GLY A 24 -36.37 0.84 -12.94
C GLY A 24 -35.54 2.06 -13.37
N MET A 25 -36.19 3.23 -13.44
CA MET A 25 -35.53 4.48 -13.81
C MET A 25 -34.54 4.93 -12.69
N ILE A 26 -34.93 4.81 -11.42
CA ILE A 26 -34.05 5.13 -10.28
C ILE A 26 -32.84 4.21 -10.28
N LEU A 27 -33.03 2.90 -10.50
CA LEU A 27 -31.93 1.94 -10.58
C LEU A 27 -31.00 2.24 -11.77
N ALA A 28 -31.54 2.60 -12.92
CA ALA A 28 -30.75 2.95 -14.10
C ALA A 28 -29.92 4.22 -13.87
N ILE A 29 -30.49 5.25 -13.25
CA ILE A 29 -29.78 6.48 -12.90
C ILE A 29 -28.70 6.18 -11.85
N GLY A 30 -29.01 5.40 -10.82
CA GLY A 30 -28.03 5.00 -9.80
C GLY A 30 -26.86 4.23 -10.40
N TYR A 31 -27.15 3.30 -11.32
CA TYR A 31 -26.10 2.55 -12.02
C TYR A 31 -25.27 3.44 -12.96
N ALA A 32 -25.90 4.36 -13.67
CA ALA A 32 -25.18 5.32 -14.53
C ALA A 32 -24.25 6.23 -13.72
N LEU A 33 -24.72 6.73 -12.58
CA LEU A 33 -23.91 7.51 -11.64
C LEU A 33 -22.74 6.67 -11.07
N TYR A 34 -23.01 5.43 -10.69
CA TYR A 34 -21.96 4.51 -10.24
C TYR A 34 -20.89 4.32 -11.31
N LEU A 35 -21.28 4.05 -12.56
CA LEU A 35 -20.34 3.89 -13.67
C LEU A 35 -19.56 5.16 -13.97
N ALA A 36 -20.20 6.33 -13.89
CA ALA A 36 -19.53 7.61 -14.11
C ALA A 36 -18.48 7.89 -13.02
N VAL A 37 -18.82 7.69 -11.76
CA VAL A 37 -17.90 7.89 -10.62
C VAL A 37 -16.76 6.86 -10.68
N PHE A 38 -17.09 5.58 -10.83
CA PHE A 38 -16.10 4.51 -10.90
C PHE A 38 -15.18 4.64 -12.12
N GLY A 39 -15.75 4.97 -13.30
CA GLY A 39 -14.98 5.23 -14.50
C GLY A 39 -14.04 6.43 -14.36
N GLY A 40 -14.51 7.51 -13.72
CA GLY A 40 -13.68 8.68 -13.40
C GLY A 40 -12.52 8.35 -12.46
N LEU A 41 -12.77 7.55 -11.44
CA LEU A 41 -11.72 7.09 -10.52
C LEU A 41 -10.69 6.20 -11.22
N LEU A 42 -11.13 5.27 -12.07
CA LEU A 42 -10.23 4.41 -12.86
C LEU A 42 -9.36 5.23 -13.83
N GLU A 43 -9.95 6.22 -14.50
CA GLU A 43 -9.18 7.07 -15.41
C GLU A 43 -8.19 7.95 -14.65
N SER A 44 -8.57 8.47 -13.47
CA SER A 44 -7.65 9.17 -12.58
C SER A 44 -6.48 8.29 -12.17
N ALA A 45 -6.73 7.03 -11.79
CA ALA A 45 -5.67 6.07 -11.45
C ALA A 45 -4.73 5.84 -12.63
N ARG A 46 -5.26 5.57 -13.83
CA ARG A 46 -4.45 5.41 -15.05
C ARG A 46 -3.61 6.62 -15.39
N MET A 47 -4.16 7.83 -15.23
CA MET A 47 -3.40 9.06 -15.43
C MET A 47 -2.26 9.20 -14.41
N THR A 48 -2.50 8.78 -13.18
CA THR A 48 -1.50 8.80 -12.12
C THR A 48 -0.37 7.82 -12.42
N ASP A 49 -0.69 6.59 -12.86
CA ASP A 49 0.31 5.59 -13.26
C ASP A 49 1.19 6.08 -14.42
N ARG A 50 0.58 6.67 -15.45
CA ARG A 50 1.33 7.26 -16.58
C ARG A 50 2.26 8.39 -16.13
N LYS A 51 1.85 9.20 -15.17
CA LYS A 51 2.71 10.22 -14.58
C LYS A 51 3.83 9.59 -13.76
N ALA A 52 3.54 8.54 -12.99
CA ALA A 52 4.57 7.82 -12.24
C ALA A 52 5.70 7.33 -13.14
N ASP A 53 5.36 6.72 -14.30
CA ASP A 53 6.36 6.27 -15.29
C ASP A 53 7.22 7.43 -15.83
N GLN A 54 6.64 8.61 -16.00
CA GLN A 54 7.38 9.79 -16.44
C GLN A 54 8.32 10.33 -15.37
N PHE A 55 7.89 10.32 -14.10
CA PHE A 55 8.68 10.81 -12.99
C PHE A 55 9.81 9.87 -12.57
N GLN A 56 9.75 8.58 -12.85
CA GLN A 56 10.84 7.64 -12.56
C GLN A 56 12.19 8.01 -13.21
N THR A 57 12.15 8.82 -14.27
CA THR A 57 13.34 9.31 -14.99
C THR A 57 13.75 10.72 -14.60
N SER A 58 13.02 11.38 -13.70
CA SER A 58 13.25 12.75 -13.24
C SER A 58 14.03 12.80 -11.93
N ASP A 59 14.11 13.98 -11.33
CA ASP A 59 14.71 14.19 -10.02
C ASP A 59 13.97 13.34 -8.95
N VAL A 60 14.74 12.64 -8.13
CA VAL A 60 14.20 11.78 -7.06
C VAL A 60 13.37 12.57 -6.04
N TYR A 61 13.66 13.84 -5.80
CA TYR A 61 12.88 14.69 -4.91
C TYR A 61 11.51 15.03 -5.49
N GLU A 62 11.44 15.35 -6.79
CA GLU A 62 10.16 15.55 -7.48
C GLU A 62 9.33 14.27 -7.50
N TYR A 63 9.99 13.13 -7.68
CA TYR A 63 9.33 11.84 -7.64
C TYR A 63 8.74 11.53 -6.24
N LEU A 64 9.48 11.81 -5.18
CA LEU A 64 8.99 11.63 -3.81
C LEU A 64 7.79 12.55 -3.48
N ASP A 65 7.83 13.80 -3.92
CA ASP A 65 6.70 14.72 -3.75
C ASP A 65 5.48 14.23 -4.51
N PHE A 66 5.65 13.74 -5.74
CA PHE A 66 4.58 13.11 -6.52
C PHE A 66 4.00 11.88 -5.81
N LEU A 67 4.85 10.97 -5.32
CA LEU A 67 4.40 9.77 -4.58
C LEU A 67 3.62 10.14 -3.32
N ARG A 68 4.07 11.16 -2.58
CA ARG A 68 3.37 11.68 -1.40
C ARG A 68 1.97 12.19 -1.74
N ASP A 69 1.83 12.93 -2.83
CA ASP A 69 0.55 13.42 -3.30
C ASP A 69 -0.37 12.28 -3.77
N CYS A 70 0.19 11.24 -4.39
CA CYS A 70 -0.55 10.03 -4.73
C CYS A 70 -1.09 9.31 -3.49
N VAL A 71 -0.27 9.17 -2.43
CA VAL A 71 -0.72 8.56 -1.16
C VAL A 71 -1.85 9.37 -0.53
N ARG A 72 -1.84 10.69 -0.66
CA ARG A 72 -2.88 11.57 -0.09
C ARG A 72 -4.17 11.58 -0.90
N GLY A 73 -4.08 11.48 -2.20
CA GLY A 73 -5.21 11.70 -3.13
C GLY A 73 -5.74 10.46 -3.83
N ASN A 74 -5.03 9.34 -3.83
CA ASN A 74 -5.44 8.16 -4.57
C ASN A 74 -6.26 7.19 -3.70
N VAL A 75 -7.42 6.78 -4.23
CA VAL A 75 -8.30 5.77 -3.60
C VAL A 75 -7.85 4.35 -3.95
N PHE A 76 -7.16 4.18 -5.08
CA PHE A 76 -6.64 2.90 -5.58
C PHE A 76 -5.12 2.89 -5.42
N ASP A 77 -4.56 1.71 -5.20
CA ASP A 77 -3.10 1.47 -5.14
C ASP A 77 -2.35 2.30 -4.09
N HIS A 78 -3.05 2.74 -3.04
CA HIS A 78 -2.47 3.49 -1.94
C HIS A 78 -1.23 2.82 -1.35
N ASP A 79 -1.29 1.50 -1.12
CA ASP A 79 -0.18 0.72 -0.58
C ASP A 79 1.01 0.65 -1.56
N PHE A 80 0.75 0.62 -2.86
CA PHE A 80 1.79 0.67 -3.89
C PHE A 80 2.58 1.98 -3.82
N TYR A 81 1.88 3.12 -3.74
CA TYR A 81 2.54 4.43 -3.64
C TYR A 81 3.28 4.61 -2.31
N GLN A 82 2.73 4.11 -1.20
CA GLN A 82 3.43 4.13 0.09
C GLN A 82 4.73 3.35 0.04
N ARG A 83 4.74 2.16 -0.55
CA ARG A 83 5.98 1.36 -0.70
C ARG A 83 7.02 2.05 -1.55
N ASN A 84 6.61 2.56 -2.71
CA ASN A 84 7.52 3.27 -3.59
C ASN A 84 8.09 4.52 -2.91
N TYR A 85 7.27 5.26 -2.15
CA TYR A 85 7.75 6.38 -1.37
C TYR A 85 8.82 5.95 -0.36
N VAL A 86 8.52 4.96 0.47
CA VAL A 86 9.46 4.47 1.49
C VAL A 86 10.73 3.94 0.85
N ALA A 87 10.64 3.15 -0.22
CA ALA A 87 11.78 2.56 -0.91
C ALA A 87 12.75 3.62 -1.46
N ASN A 88 12.23 4.70 -2.01
CA ASN A 88 13.06 5.79 -2.52
C ASN A 88 13.57 6.72 -1.41
N ALA A 89 12.73 7.07 -0.44
CA ALA A 89 13.10 7.97 0.66
C ALA A 89 14.16 7.35 1.59
N VAL A 90 14.11 6.04 1.82
CA VAL A 90 15.12 5.32 2.61
C VAL A 90 16.50 5.40 1.97
N GLN A 91 16.58 5.30 0.63
CA GLN A 91 17.86 5.39 -0.09
C GLN A 91 18.49 6.78 -0.01
N LEU A 92 17.65 7.82 0.00
CA LEU A 92 18.14 9.20 0.16
C LEU A 92 18.66 9.50 1.57
N ASN A 93 18.09 8.84 2.58
CA ASN A 93 18.36 9.09 4.00
C ASN A 93 18.30 10.59 4.40
N ASP A 94 17.38 11.34 3.78
CA ASP A 94 17.19 12.76 4.03
C ASP A 94 16.22 12.96 5.21
N PRO A 95 16.63 13.66 6.29
CA PRO A 95 15.79 13.89 7.47
C PRO A 95 14.46 14.60 7.19
N SER A 96 14.34 15.38 6.11
CA SER A 96 13.12 16.11 5.75
C SER A 96 11.93 15.19 5.46
N TYR A 97 12.20 13.94 5.05
CA TYR A 97 11.18 12.93 4.74
C TYR A 97 10.85 12.00 5.94
N ASN A 98 11.55 12.13 7.07
CA ASN A 98 11.41 11.21 8.20
C ASN A 98 9.99 11.13 8.76
N GLY A 99 9.27 12.23 8.83
CA GLY A 99 7.90 12.26 9.36
C GLY A 99 6.91 11.46 8.51
N ASP A 100 6.96 11.64 7.20
CA ASP A 100 6.13 10.89 6.27
C ASP A 100 6.57 9.41 6.20
N MET A 101 7.89 9.16 6.20
CA MET A 101 8.42 7.79 6.23
C MET A 101 7.94 6.99 7.44
N LEU A 102 8.03 7.55 8.65
CA LEU A 102 7.57 6.86 9.86
C LEU A 102 6.09 6.49 9.77
N LYS A 103 5.26 7.42 9.29
CA LYS A 103 3.83 7.20 9.09
C LYS A 103 3.59 6.05 8.10
N TYR A 104 4.26 6.07 6.95
CA TYR A 104 4.04 5.07 5.91
C TYR A 104 4.62 3.70 6.27
N VAL A 105 5.80 3.64 6.88
CA VAL A 105 6.36 2.41 7.43
C VAL A 105 5.43 1.77 8.45
N SER A 106 4.86 2.57 9.36
CA SER A 106 3.90 2.07 10.36
C SER A 106 2.63 1.53 9.71
N ALA A 107 2.13 2.18 8.66
CA ALA A 107 0.96 1.72 7.90
C ALA A 107 1.24 0.42 7.13
N LEU A 108 2.40 0.31 6.47
CA LEU A 108 2.81 -0.90 5.76
C LEU A 108 2.96 -2.10 6.70
N ARG A 109 3.59 -1.90 7.88
CA ARG A 109 3.68 -2.93 8.91
C ARG A 109 2.30 -3.40 9.37
N ALA A 110 1.39 -2.46 9.61
CA ALA A 110 0.03 -2.77 10.07
C ALA A 110 -0.79 -3.52 9.01
N SER A 111 -0.57 -3.25 7.72
CA SER A 111 -1.28 -3.91 6.63
C SER A 111 -0.87 -5.37 6.46
N GLY A 112 0.42 -5.68 6.64
CA GLY A 112 0.98 -7.03 6.51
C GLY A 112 0.72 -7.68 5.14
N THR A 113 0.43 -6.87 4.12
CA THR A 113 -0.10 -7.36 2.84
C THR A 113 0.98 -7.98 1.96
N TYR A 114 2.24 -7.56 2.12
CA TYR A 114 3.34 -7.99 1.24
C TYR A 114 4.58 -8.40 2.05
N GLU A 115 5.22 -9.46 1.59
CA GLU A 115 6.44 -10.01 2.22
C GLU A 115 7.58 -8.97 2.32
N ASN A 116 7.63 -8.00 1.41
CA ASN A 116 8.68 -6.99 1.37
C ASN A 116 8.44 -5.78 2.30
N ASP A 117 7.27 -5.65 2.89
CA ASP A 117 6.94 -4.51 3.75
C ASP A 117 7.81 -4.48 5.02
N SER A 118 8.10 -5.65 5.57
CA SER A 118 9.03 -5.80 6.71
C SER A 118 10.46 -5.44 6.34
N ALA A 119 10.92 -5.78 5.12
CA ALA A 119 12.25 -5.42 4.64
C ALA A 119 12.41 -3.90 4.50
N LEU A 120 11.43 -3.21 3.91
CA LEU A 120 11.43 -1.75 3.81
C LEU A 120 11.47 -1.08 5.20
N ALA A 121 10.71 -1.62 6.15
CA ALA A 121 10.73 -1.14 7.52
C ALA A 121 12.11 -1.32 8.18
N GLN A 122 12.79 -2.44 7.95
CA GLN A 122 14.15 -2.69 8.45
C GLN A 122 15.14 -1.65 7.91
N TYR A 123 15.10 -1.35 6.62
CA TYR A 123 15.96 -0.30 6.03
C TYR A 123 15.67 1.10 6.59
N TYR A 124 14.45 1.36 7.06
CA TYR A 124 14.12 2.59 7.75
C TYR A 124 14.73 2.66 9.16
N TYR A 125 14.65 1.57 9.95
CA TYR A 125 15.09 1.56 11.34
C TYR A 125 16.60 1.37 11.51
N LEU A 126 17.27 0.67 10.60
CA LEU A 126 18.69 0.37 10.68
C LEU A 126 19.59 1.62 10.82
N PRO A 127 19.54 2.63 9.94
CA PRO A 127 20.38 3.81 10.06
C PRO A 127 20.03 4.69 11.27
N ARG A 128 18.86 4.47 11.87
CA ARG A 128 18.38 5.18 13.06
C ARG A 128 18.76 4.47 14.36
N GLN A 129 19.36 3.30 14.24
CA GLN A 129 19.71 2.45 15.39
C GLN A 129 18.52 2.13 16.31
N SER A 130 17.32 2.07 15.74
CA SER A 130 16.08 1.70 16.45
C SER A 130 15.99 0.18 16.52
N TRP A 131 16.82 -0.42 17.37
CA TRP A 131 17.04 -1.87 17.42
C TRP A 131 15.78 -2.67 17.74
N ASP A 132 14.98 -2.21 18.70
CA ASP A 132 13.73 -2.88 19.08
C ASP A 132 12.74 -2.94 17.93
N ASP A 133 12.56 -1.82 17.22
CA ASP A 133 11.69 -1.76 16.05
C ASP A 133 12.22 -2.61 14.89
N LEU A 134 13.53 -2.58 14.68
CA LEU A 134 14.18 -3.38 13.65
C LEU A 134 13.99 -4.88 13.93
N PHE A 135 14.17 -5.34 15.16
CA PHE A 135 13.94 -6.73 15.54
C PHE A 135 12.47 -7.12 15.42
N ALA A 136 11.55 -6.25 15.84
CA ALA A 136 10.13 -6.49 15.68
C ALA A 136 9.76 -6.69 14.20
N CYS A 137 10.26 -5.81 13.30
CA CYS A 137 10.06 -5.95 11.86
C CYS A 137 10.64 -7.25 11.29
N SER A 138 11.80 -7.66 11.78
CA SER A 138 12.44 -8.89 11.32
C SER A 138 11.65 -10.12 11.72
N LEU A 139 11.13 -10.15 12.95
CA LEU A 139 10.26 -11.22 13.41
C LEU A 139 8.94 -11.28 12.61
N GLU A 140 8.42 -10.12 12.25
CA GLU A 140 7.25 -10.02 11.35
C GLU A 140 7.58 -10.61 9.97
N GLY A 141 8.73 -10.21 9.38
CA GLY A 141 9.20 -10.72 8.10
C GLY A 141 9.41 -12.24 8.11
N ILE A 142 10.04 -12.78 9.16
CA ILE A 142 10.22 -14.22 9.34
C ILE A 142 8.86 -14.95 9.40
N ARG A 143 7.88 -14.39 10.07
CA ARG A 143 6.54 -14.98 10.14
C ARG A 143 5.82 -14.99 8.79
N GLN A 144 6.00 -13.92 8.00
CA GLN A 144 5.41 -13.80 6.68
C GLN A 144 6.03 -14.78 5.67
N VAL A 145 7.35 -14.96 5.70
CA VAL A 145 8.09 -15.85 4.78
C VAL A 145 8.25 -17.27 5.31
N ARG A 146 7.49 -17.67 6.31
CA ARG A 146 7.63 -18.94 7.04
C ARG A 146 7.70 -20.19 6.14
N SER A 147 7.10 -20.15 4.98
CA SER A 147 7.09 -21.25 3.99
C SER A 147 8.09 -21.05 2.84
N SER A 148 8.83 -19.94 2.82
CA SER A 148 9.79 -19.62 1.75
C SER A 148 11.23 -19.75 2.26
N PRO A 149 12.00 -20.77 1.80
CA PRO A 149 13.42 -20.89 2.15
C PRO A 149 14.24 -19.66 1.72
N ASP A 150 13.92 -19.07 0.57
CA ASP A 150 14.62 -17.91 0.04
C ASP A 150 14.38 -16.66 0.91
N GLY A 151 13.15 -16.49 1.42
CA GLY A 151 12.83 -15.43 2.36
C GLY A 151 13.60 -15.54 3.67
N TRP A 152 13.78 -16.77 4.20
CA TRP A 152 14.61 -17.03 5.38
C TRP A 152 16.07 -16.66 5.13
N ASN A 153 16.64 -17.12 4.02
CA ASN A 153 18.02 -16.84 3.65
C ASN A 153 18.25 -15.33 3.52
N TYR A 154 17.31 -14.61 2.88
CA TYR A 154 17.38 -13.16 2.77
C TYR A 154 17.41 -12.46 4.14
N GLN A 155 16.54 -12.83 5.05
CA GLN A 155 16.51 -12.25 6.41
C GLN A 155 17.80 -12.54 7.18
N MET A 156 18.32 -13.75 7.12
CA MET A 156 19.56 -14.13 7.79
C MET A 156 20.78 -13.43 7.21
N ASP A 157 20.84 -13.30 5.88
CA ASP A 157 21.93 -12.58 5.21
C ASP A 157 21.87 -11.08 5.55
N PHE A 158 20.70 -10.46 5.55
CA PHE A 158 20.53 -9.07 5.96
C PHE A 158 21.04 -8.83 7.38
N TYR A 159 20.71 -9.71 8.32
CA TYR A 159 21.22 -9.60 9.69
C TYR A 159 22.73 -9.70 9.75
N ARG A 160 23.30 -10.67 9.07
CA ARG A 160 24.75 -10.91 9.10
C ARG A 160 25.55 -9.78 8.42
N THR A 161 25.05 -9.24 7.33
CA THR A 161 25.80 -8.27 6.51
C THR A 161 25.54 -6.82 6.89
N GLU A 162 24.36 -6.51 7.38
CA GLU A 162 23.95 -5.12 7.63
C GLU A 162 23.75 -4.83 9.13
N VAL A 163 22.99 -5.69 9.82
CA VAL A 163 22.56 -5.39 11.21
C VAL A 163 23.69 -5.60 12.20
N LEU A 164 24.31 -6.78 12.22
CA LEU A 164 25.38 -7.09 13.18
C LEU A 164 26.58 -6.14 13.08
N PRO A 165 27.09 -5.79 11.87
CA PRO A 165 28.15 -4.80 11.76
C PRO A 165 27.74 -3.40 12.25
N ALA A 166 26.48 -3.01 12.03
CA ALA A 166 25.98 -1.70 12.45
C ALA A 166 25.78 -1.59 13.97
N MET A 167 25.47 -2.70 14.64
CA MET A 167 25.30 -2.74 16.12
C MET A 167 26.61 -2.55 16.89
N GLY A 168 27.72 -2.98 16.32
CA GLY A 168 29.01 -3.05 17.01
C GLY A 168 29.10 -4.23 17.99
N ALA A 169 30.33 -4.61 18.35
CA ALA A 169 30.58 -5.81 19.11
C ALA A 169 29.93 -5.83 20.52
N ASP A 170 29.92 -4.68 21.19
CA ASP A 170 29.38 -4.57 22.56
C ASP A 170 27.86 -4.75 22.60
N ASN A 171 27.15 -4.24 21.59
CA ASN A 171 25.69 -4.37 21.49
C ASN A 171 25.28 -5.79 21.03
N VAL A 172 26.08 -6.44 20.19
CA VAL A 172 25.82 -7.82 19.77
C VAL A 172 25.89 -8.78 20.94
N SER A 173 26.88 -8.60 21.84
CA SER A 173 27.04 -9.40 23.07
C SER A 173 25.80 -9.29 23.98
N ALA A 174 25.31 -8.07 24.19
CA ALA A 174 24.09 -7.83 24.97
C ALA A 174 22.81 -8.39 24.36
N PHE A 175 22.81 -8.67 23.06
CA PHE A 175 21.66 -9.23 22.36
C PHE A 175 21.61 -10.76 22.37
N VAL A 176 22.78 -11.41 22.47
CA VAL A 176 22.89 -12.89 22.42
C VAL A 176 22.69 -13.52 23.83
N ASP A 177 22.92 -12.75 24.90
CA ASP A 177 22.68 -13.15 26.29
C ASP A 177 21.18 -12.97 26.65
#